data_1c05db61fe7f96dbf04e34a2ec9386f1
#
_entry.id   1c05db61fe7f96dbf04e34a2ec9386f1
#
_cell.length_a   1.000
_cell.length_b   1.000
_cell.length_c   1.000
_cell.angle_alpha   90.00
_cell.angle_beta   90.00
_cell.angle_gamma   90.00
#
_symmetry.space_group_name_H-M   'P 1'
#
loop_
_entity.id
_entity.type
_entity.pdbx_description
1 polymer ?
#
loop_
_entity_poly.entity_id
_entity_poly.type
_entity_poly.pdbx_seq_one_letter_code
_entity_poly.pdbx_strand_id
1 'polypeptide(L)'
;MGYFEDTGNFDARTEGMSYAMMMCVQMDMKNEFDRVWKWARTYMYMEDGYNKGYFAWSCKTTGEKNDLGPAPDGEEFFAMALFFASHRWGDGEGIFNYSQEARNILSACIHNGEKEPGDPIMEPENYLIRFIPSRKFSDPSYHCAHFYELFSMWANEEDRPF
;
A
#
# COMPACT_ATOMS: atom_id res chain seq x y z
N MET A 1 5.81 0.44 17.87
CA MET A 1 5.04 0.90 16.72
C MET A 1 4.92 2.41 16.77
N GLY A 2 4.69 3.05 15.64
CA GLY A 2 4.47 4.49 15.51
C GLY A 2 3.51 4.76 14.36
N TYR A 3 2.84 5.90 14.38
CA TYR A 3 1.95 6.35 13.33
C TYR A 3 2.12 7.85 13.09
N PHE A 4 1.64 8.30 11.94
CA PHE A 4 1.47 9.70 11.61
C PHE A 4 -0.01 10.04 11.70
N GLU A 5 -0.32 11.11 12.42
CA GLU A 5 -1.67 11.57 12.66
C GLU A 5 -2.02 12.73 11.73
N ASP A 6 -3.15 12.61 11.05
CA ASP A 6 -3.82 13.76 10.45
C ASP A 6 -4.45 14.60 11.56
N THR A 7 -3.82 15.71 11.90
CA THR A 7 -4.25 16.59 13.00
C THR A 7 -5.57 17.31 12.71
N GLY A 8 -6.00 17.37 11.44
CA GLY A 8 -7.30 17.93 11.06
C GLY A 8 -8.46 16.99 11.36
N ASN A 9 -8.22 15.69 11.29
CA ASN A 9 -9.24 14.64 11.48
C ASN A 9 -8.98 13.73 12.69
N PHE A 10 -7.83 13.84 13.32
CA PHE A 10 -7.40 13.04 14.48
C PHE A 10 -7.41 11.53 14.18
N ASP A 11 -6.99 11.17 12.97
CA ASP A 11 -6.90 9.79 12.50
C ASP A 11 -5.53 9.51 11.83
N ALA A 12 -5.24 8.25 11.55
CA ALA A 12 -4.12 7.83 10.72
C ALA A 12 -4.64 7.38 9.37
N ARG A 13 -4.09 7.93 8.28
CA ARG A 13 -4.47 7.65 6.89
C ARG A 13 -3.36 6.95 6.14
N THR A 14 -3.71 6.06 5.21
CA THR A 14 -2.72 5.37 4.37
C THR A 14 -1.82 6.35 3.63
N GLU A 15 -2.36 7.47 3.14
CA GLU A 15 -1.61 8.55 2.51
C GLU A 15 -0.50 9.09 3.44
N GLY A 16 -0.86 9.58 4.64
CA GLY A 16 0.10 10.10 5.60
C GLY A 16 1.12 9.08 6.09
N MET A 17 0.68 7.83 6.30
CA MET A 17 1.54 6.73 6.73
C MET A 17 2.54 6.32 5.64
N SER A 18 2.09 6.19 4.38
CA SER A 18 2.95 5.81 3.26
C SER A 18 3.96 6.92 2.89
N TYR A 19 3.55 8.18 2.93
CA TYR A 19 4.46 9.32 2.77
C TYR A 19 5.51 9.39 3.87
N ALA A 20 5.13 9.09 5.12
CA ALA A 20 6.09 9.01 6.21
C ALA A 20 7.12 7.90 5.99
N MET A 21 6.70 6.72 5.51
CA MET A 21 7.62 5.65 5.15
C MET A 21 8.55 6.08 4.02
N MET A 22 8.03 6.74 2.98
CA MET A 22 8.84 7.28 1.89
C MET A 22 9.89 8.30 2.39
N MET A 23 9.52 9.20 3.29
CA MET A 23 10.47 10.12 3.92
C MET A 23 11.52 9.38 4.74
N CYS A 24 11.11 8.43 5.57
CA CYS A 24 12.03 7.64 6.40
C CYS A 24 13.06 6.88 5.56
N VAL A 25 12.64 6.24 4.47
CA VAL A 25 13.59 5.49 3.63
C VAL A 25 14.57 6.42 2.91
N GLN A 26 14.13 7.58 2.46
CA GLN A 26 15.01 8.56 1.81
C GLN A 26 16.02 9.17 2.80
N MET A 27 15.62 9.38 4.05
CA MET A 27 16.46 9.95 5.10
C MET A 27 17.29 8.91 5.88
N ASP A 28 17.27 7.65 5.47
CA ASP A 28 17.98 6.55 6.15
C ASP A 28 17.52 6.28 7.60
N MET A 29 16.24 6.47 7.86
CA MET A 29 15.63 6.32 9.19
C MET A 29 14.93 4.96 9.31
N LYS A 30 15.70 3.87 9.33
CA LYS A 30 15.17 2.50 9.33
C LYS A 30 14.26 2.19 10.52
N ASN A 31 14.66 2.63 11.73
CA ASN A 31 13.87 2.35 12.94
C ASN A 31 12.48 2.99 12.91
N GLU A 32 12.39 4.22 12.43
CA GLU A 32 11.14 4.95 12.26
C GLU A 32 10.29 4.30 11.17
N PHE A 33 10.90 3.95 10.03
CA PHE A 33 10.27 3.20 8.95
C PHE A 33 9.60 1.91 9.47
N ASP A 34 10.36 1.07 10.16
CA ASP A 34 9.88 -0.20 10.71
C ASP A 34 8.73 -0.01 11.71
N ARG A 35 8.76 1.06 12.49
CA ARG A 35 7.70 1.38 13.46
C ARG A 35 6.41 1.81 12.77
N VAL A 36 6.51 2.62 11.71
CA VAL A 36 5.37 3.08 10.91
C VAL A 36 4.78 1.91 10.13
N TRP A 37 5.62 1.15 9.42
CA TRP A 37 5.20 -0.03 8.68
C TRP A 37 4.50 -1.06 9.57
N LYS A 38 5.10 -1.38 10.72
CA LYS A 38 4.50 -2.31 11.66
C LYS A 38 3.12 -1.84 12.14
N TRP A 39 2.92 -0.54 12.33
CA TRP A 39 1.62 -0.02 12.73
C TRP A 39 0.61 -0.16 11.59
N ALA A 40 0.94 0.25 10.39
CA ALA A 40 0.07 0.13 9.21
C ALA A 40 -0.32 -1.34 8.97
N ARG A 41 0.66 -2.23 8.96
CA ARG A 41 0.44 -3.66 8.74
C ARG A 41 -0.40 -4.33 9.84
N THR A 42 -0.34 -3.82 11.08
CA THR A 42 -1.10 -4.37 12.21
C THR A 42 -2.54 -3.87 12.25
N TYR A 43 -2.77 -2.60 11.96
CA TYR A 43 -4.07 -1.97 12.21
C TYR A 43 -4.85 -1.60 10.94
N MET A 44 -4.16 -1.26 9.85
CA MET A 44 -4.83 -0.86 8.60
C MET A 44 -5.07 -2.05 7.67
N TYR A 45 -4.16 -3.03 7.63
CA TYR A 45 -4.28 -4.18 6.74
C TYR A 45 -5.55 -4.97 6.97
N MET A 46 -6.20 -5.41 5.88
CA MET A 46 -7.43 -6.21 5.90
C MET A 46 -7.09 -7.66 5.54
N GLU A 47 -7.22 -8.55 6.52
CA GLU A 47 -6.87 -9.98 6.37
C GLU A 47 -8.00 -10.81 5.79
N ASP A 48 -9.21 -10.28 5.79
CA ASP A 48 -10.42 -10.95 5.32
C ASP A 48 -11.42 -9.97 4.67
N GLY A 49 -12.54 -10.50 4.18
CA GLY A 49 -13.61 -9.74 3.57
C GLY A 49 -13.34 -9.34 2.12
N TYR A 50 -14.21 -8.49 1.57
CA TYR A 50 -14.19 -8.08 0.16
C TYR A 50 -12.91 -7.36 -0.26
N ASN A 51 -12.33 -6.57 0.65
CA ASN A 51 -11.12 -5.79 0.44
C ASN A 51 -9.87 -6.44 1.07
N LYS A 52 -9.89 -7.76 1.24
CA LYS A 52 -8.73 -8.52 1.73
C LYS A 52 -7.49 -8.21 0.88
N GLY A 53 -6.36 -8.01 1.55
CA GLY A 53 -5.09 -7.71 0.89
C GLY A 53 -4.80 -6.21 0.75
N TYR A 54 -5.78 -5.36 0.98
CA TYR A 54 -5.66 -3.90 0.99
C TYR A 54 -5.54 -3.35 2.41
N PHE A 55 -5.33 -2.04 2.50
CA PHE A 55 -5.27 -1.29 3.75
C PHE A 55 -6.50 -0.40 3.89
N ALA A 56 -7.13 -0.39 5.06
CA ALA A 56 -8.17 0.58 5.39
C ALA A 56 -7.58 2.00 5.30
N TRP A 57 -8.16 2.85 4.45
CA TRP A 57 -7.58 4.16 4.16
C TRP A 57 -7.50 5.08 5.39
N SER A 58 -8.35 4.85 6.41
CA SER A 58 -8.37 5.62 7.65
C SER A 58 -8.61 4.72 8.86
N CYS A 59 -7.82 4.94 9.90
CA CYS A 59 -7.95 4.31 11.21
C CYS A 59 -7.88 5.36 12.32
N LYS A 60 -8.61 5.14 13.40
CA LYS A 60 -8.37 5.87 14.66
C LYS A 60 -6.93 5.62 15.15
N THR A 61 -6.40 6.54 15.91
CA THR A 61 -5.05 6.39 16.52
C THR A 61 -4.97 5.21 17.49
N THR A 62 -6.12 4.68 17.91
CA THR A 62 -6.25 3.42 18.68
C THR A 62 -6.10 2.16 17.84
N GLY A 63 -6.12 2.27 16.50
CA GLY A 63 -6.04 1.15 15.56
C GLY A 63 -7.41 0.63 15.07
N GLU A 64 -8.52 1.20 15.51
CA GLU A 64 -9.84 0.87 14.99
C GLU A 64 -10.02 1.46 13.59
N LYS A 65 -10.42 0.64 12.61
CA LYS A 65 -10.65 1.08 11.24
C LYS A 65 -11.91 1.96 11.16
N ASN A 66 -11.79 3.15 10.59
CA ASN A 66 -12.92 4.05 10.34
C ASN A 66 -13.73 3.62 9.11
N ASP A 67 -13.06 2.98 8.14
CA ASP A 67 -13.63 2.47 6.91
C ASP A 67 -12.91 1.18 6.50
N LEU A 68 -13.57 0.33 5.72
CA LEU A 68 -13.01 -0.93 5.22
C LEU A 68 -12.68 -0.88 3.72
N GLY A 69 -12.44 0.29 3.18
CA GLY A 69 -12.00 0.52 1.80
C GLY A 69 -10.55 0.98 1.71
N PRO A 70 -9.84 0.66 0.62
CA PRO A 70 -8.52 1.22 0.33
C PRO A 70 -8.61 2.60 -0.32
N ALA A 71 -7.48 3.33 -0.29
CA ALA A 71 -7.20 4.49 -1.13
C ALA A 71 -5.95 4.17 -1.95
N PRO A 72 -6.05 4.03 -3.28
CA PRO A 72 -5.01 3.44 -4.14
C PRO A 72 -3.64 4.09 -4.05
N ASP A 73 -3.57 5.40 -3.87
CA ASP A 73 -2.32 6.14 -3.66
C ASP A 73 -1.55 5.62 -2.44
N GLY A 74 -2.28 5.25 -1.38
CA GLY A 74 -1.70 4.63 -0.18
C GLY A 74 -1.01 3.31 -0.49
N GLU A 75 -1.67 2.42 -1.23
CA GLU A 75 -1.12 1.14 -1.67
C GLU A 75 0.12 1.32 -2.55
N GLU A 76 0.05 2.22 -3.54
CA GLU A 76 1.18 2.50 -4.42
C GLU A 76 2.40 3.04 -3.66
N PHE A 77 2.19 4.00 -2.76
CA PHE A 77 3.27 4.56 -1.95
C PHE A 77 3.81 3.57 -0.92
N PHE A 78 2.97 2.72 -0.30
CA PHE A 78 3.46 1.63 0.55
C PHE A 78 4.35 0.67 -0.23
N ALA A 79 3.91 0.19 -1.39
CA ALA A 79 4.68 -0.71 -2.23
C ALA A 79 6.02 -0.10 -2.63
N MET A 80 6.03 1.15 -3.08
CA MET A 80 7.26 1.83 -3.49
C MET A 80 8.22 2.07 -2.31
N ALA A 81 7.71 2.52 -1.16
CA ALA A 81 8.53 2.73 0.03
C ALA A 81 9.17 1.42 0.52
N LEU A 82 8.44 0.30 0.44
CA LEU A 82 8.94 -1.03 0.77
C LEU A 82 10.01 -1.50 -0.22
N PHE A 83 9.85 -1.31 -1.52
CA PHE A 83 10.90 -1.61 -2.48
C PHE A 83 12.16 -0.78 -2.23
N PHE A 84 12.03 0.50 -1.95
CA PHE A 84 13.19 1.33 -1.59
C PHE A 84 13.85 0.85 -0.30
N ALA A 85 13.08 0.43 0.71
CA ALA A 85 13.60 -0.15 1.94
C ALA A 85 14.40 -1.43 1.70
N SER A 86 13.87 -2.33 0.85
CA SER A 86 14.56 -3.56 0.43
C SER A 86 15.90 -3.25 -0.22
N HIS A 87 15.94 -2.29 -1.17
CA HIS A 87 17.17 -1.92 -1.87
C HIS A 87 18.17 -1.19 -0.96
N ARG A 88 17.68 -0.44 0.02
CA ARG A 88 18.55 0.34 0.91
C ARG A 88 19.11 -0.47 2.08
N TRP A 89 18.27 -1.31 2.69
CA TRP A 89 18.61 -1.99 3.95
C TRP A 89 18.61 -3.53 3.84
N GLY A 90 18.17 -4.08 2.71
CA GLY A 90 17.93 -5.49 2.53
C GLY A 90 16.63 -5.96 3.17
N ASP A 91 16.20 -7.17 2.81
CA ASP A 91 15.02 -7.81 3.35
C ASP A 91 15.27 -8.44 4.72
N GLY A 92 14.33 -8.29 5.62
CA GLY A 92 14.29 -8.97 6.91
C GLY A 92 13.32 -10.16 6.92
N GLU A 93 12.87 -10.54 8.11
CA GLU A 93 11.93 -11.64 8.31
C GLU A 93 10.49 -11.14 8.52
N GLY A 94 9.51 -11.99 8.15
CA GLY A 94 8.08 -11.70 8.32
C GLY A 94 7.68 -10.42 7.60
N ILE A 95 6.97 -9.52 8.26
CA ILE A 95 6.53 -8.24 7.68
C ILE A 95 7.68 -7.30 7.30
N PHE A 96 8.91 -7.59 7.69
CA PHE A 96 10.11 -6.84 7.32
C PHE A 96 10.84 -7.44 6.11
N ASN A 97 10.29 -8.48 5.49
CA ASN A 97 10.67 -8.86 4.14
C ASN A 97 10.04 -7.88 3.17
N TYR A 98 10.67 -6.71 3.04
CA TYR A 98 10.10 -5.54 2.38
C TYR A 98 9.74 -5.80 0.92
N SER A 99 10.63 -6.47 0.16
CA SER A 99 10.35 -6.77 -1.25
C SER A 99 9.17 -7.71 -1.42
N GLN A 100 8.99 -8.68 -0.52
CA GLN A 100 7.85 -9.59 -0.55
C GLN A 100 6.56 -8.86 -0.19
N GLU A 101 6.57 -8.02 0.85
CA GLU A 101 5.39 -7.23 1.24
C GLU A 101 4.98 -6.25 0.11
N ALA A 102 5.94 -5.60 -0.55
CA ALA A 102 5.66 -4.76 -1.73
C ALA A 102 5.00 -5.55 -2.86
N ARG A 103 5.52 -6.75 -3.18
CA ARG A 103 4.93 -7.62 -4.19
C ARG A 103 3.54 -8.11 -3.81
N ASN A 104 3.29 -8.42 -2.54
CA ASN A 104 1.98 -8.80 -2.06
C ASN A 104 0.95 -7.68 -2.26
N ILE A 105 1.33 -6.43 -1.99
CA ILE A 105 0.47 -5.26 -2.21
C ILE A 105 0.15 -5.10 -3.69
N LEU A 106 1.16 -5.11 -4.58
CA LEU A 106 0.95 -4.98 -6.02
C LEU A 106 0.09 -6.12 -6.57
N SER A 107 0.36 -7.36 -6.16
CA SER A 107 -0.44 -8.51 -6.57
C SER A 107 -1.90 -8.39 -6.13
N ALA A 108 -2.18 -7.86 -4.93
CA ALA A 108 -3.55 -7.55 -4.51
C ALA A 108 -4.18 -6.46 -5.39
N CYS A 109 -3.44 -5.40 -5.73
CA CYS A 109 -3.93 -4.32 -6.61
C CYS A 109 -4.33 -4.82 -8.00
N ILE A 110 -3.69 -5.88 -8.50
CA ILE A 110 -3.87 -6.42 -9.85
C ILE A 110 -4.89 -7.58 -9.84
N HIS A 111 -4.79 -8.51 -8.90
CA HIS A 111 -5.45 -9.83 -8.96
C HIS A 111 -6.60 -10.02 -7.96
N ASN A 112 -6.92 -9.00 -7.13
CA ASN A 112 -8.02 -9.14 -6.19
C ASN A 112 -9.34 -9.37 -6.95
N GLY A 113 -10.13 -10.36 -6.52
CA GLY A 113 -11.37 -10.77 -7.18
C GLY A 113 -11.23 -11.95 -8.16
N GLU A 114 -10.02 -12.39 -8.51
CA GLU A 114 -9.84 -13.53 -9.43
C GLU A 114 -10.16 -14.88 -8.78
N LYS A 115 -9.87 -15.05 -7.50
CA LYS A 115 -10.03 -16.32 -6.77
C LYS A 115 -11.03 -16.26 -5.63
N GLU A 116 -11.21 -15.09 -5.05
CA GLU A 116 -12.08 -14.83 -3.92
C GLU A 116 -12.93 -13.58 -4.23
N PRO A 117 -14.07 -13.33 -3.56
CA PRO A 117 -14.83 -12.09 -3.75
C PRO A 117 -13.97 -10.85 -3.50
N GLY A 118 -13.95 -9.93 -4.44
CA GLY A 118 -13.16 -8.70 -4.39
C GLY A 118 -13.13 -8.03 -5.76
N ASP A 119 -12.46 -6.90 -5.87
CA ASP A 119 -12.14 -6.24 -7.14
C ASP A 119 -10.71 -5.70 -7.11
N PRO A 120 -10.00 -5.70 -8.25
CA PRO A 120 -8.68 -5.11 -8.33
C PRO A 120 -8.77 -3.58 -8.30
N ILE A 121 -7.72 -2.93 -7.82
CA ILE A 121 -7.53 -1.48 -7.93
C ILE A 121 -7.11 -1.12 -9.36
N MET A 122 -6.27 -1.93 -9.98
CA MET A 122 -5.86 -1.74 -11.37
C MET A 122 -6.90 -2.36 -12.31
N GLU A 123 -7.46 -1.56 -13.22
CA GLU A 123 -8.45 -2.03 -14.19
C GLU A 123 -7.78 -2.93 -15.24
N PRO A 124 -8.13 -4.22 -15.35
CA PRO A 124 -7.44 -5.14 -16.26
C PRO A 124 -7.56 -4.79 -17.74
N GLU A 125 -8.61 -4.05 -18.14
CA GLU A 125 -8.90 -3.74 -19.55
C GLU A 125 -8.01 -2.61 -20.09
N ASN A 126 -7.56 -1.68 -19.22
CA ASN A 126 -6.87 -0.46 -19.67
C ASN A 126 -5.74 0.00 -18.74
N TYR A 127 -5.45 -0.76 -17.68
CA TYR A 127 -4.39 -0.52 -16.69
C TYR A 127 -4.52 0.80 -15.91
N LEU A 128 -5.70 1.43 -15.90
CA LEU A 128 -5.94 2.62 -15.13
C LEU A 128 -6.25 2.27 -13.67
N ILE A 129 -5.78 3.11 -12.76
CA ILE A 129 -6.08 2.97 -11.34
C ILE A 129 -7.53 3.40 -11.11
N ARG A 130 -8.33 2.54 -10.49
CA ARG A 130 -9.69 2.85 -10.04
C ARG A 130 -9.63 3.76 -8.83
N PHE A 131 -10.66 4.60 -8.66
CA PHE A 131 -10.80 5.43 -7.46
C PHE A 131 -10.92 4.56 -6.19
N ILE A 132 -11.73 3.53 -6.24
CA ILE A 132 -11.81 2.44 -5.26
C ILE A 132 -12.15 1.14 -6.01
N PRO A 133 -11.88 -0.05 -5.45
CA PRO A 133 -12.11 -1.33 -6.15
C PRO A 133 -13.52 -1.46 -6.74
N SER A 134 -14.55 -1.08 -6.01
CA SER A 134 -15.95 -1.20 -6.42
C SER A 134 -16.44 -0.14 -7.45
N ARG A 135 -15.57 0.77 -7.91
CA ARG A 135 -15.92 1.87 -8.82
C ARG A 135 -15.00 1.90 -10.02
N LYS A 136 -15.59 1.75 -11.22
CA LYS A 136 -14.86 1.73 -12.51
C LYS A 136 -14.46 3.11 -13.05
N PHE A 137 -14.50 4.18 -12.29
CA PHE A 137 -13.91 5.45 -12.68
C PHE A 137 -12.54 5.64 -12.02
N SER A 138 -11.70 6.41 -12.66
CA SER A 138 -10.35 6.70 -12.20
C SER A 138 -10.25 8.16 -11.73
N ASP A 139 -9.50 8.38 -10.67
CA ASP A 139 -9.06 9.72 -10.25
C ASP A 139 -7.63 9.93 -10.73
N PRO A 140 -7.35 10.94 -11.56
CA PRO A 140 -5.99 11.20 -12.05
C PRO A 140 -4.94 11.41 -10.95
N SER A 141 -5.36 11.85 -9.75
CA SER A 141 -4.44 12.06 -8.62
C SER A 141 -3.86 10.76 -8.07
N TYR A 142 -4.50 9.63 -8.31
CA TYR A 142 -4.05 8.30 -7.87
C TYR A 142 -3.06 7.63 -8.84
N HIS A 143 -2.75 8.26 -9.98
CA HIS A 143 -1.80 7.71 -10.94
C HIS A 143 -0.37 8.14 -10.60
N CYS A 144 0.36 7.28 -9.90
CA CYS A 144 1.77 7.48 -9.56
C CYS A 144 2.69 6.98 -10.69
N ALA A 145 2.52 7.53 -11.90
CA ALA A 145 3.18 7.05 -13.13
C ALA A 145 4.71 6.95 -13.02
N HIS A 146 5.33 7.77 -12.17
CA HIS A 146 6.77 7.71 -11.90
C HIS A 146 7.21 6.47 -11.10
N PHE A 147 6.25 5.71 -10.50
CA PHE A 147 6.52 4.43 -9.84
C PHE A 147 6.42 3.25 -10.81
N TYR A 148 5.61 3.34 -11.85
CA TYR A 148 5.26 2.20 -12.70
C TYR A 148 6.45 1.61 -13.45
N GLU A 149 7.42 2.44 -13.85
CA GLU A 149 8.67 1.96 -14.45
C GLU A 149 9.45 1.07 -13.47
N LEU A 150 9.50 1.44 -12.18
CA LEU A 150 10.16 0.65 -11.15
C LEU A 150 9.35 -0.59 -10.78
N PHE A 151 8.03 -0.48 -10.71
CA PHE A 151 7.16 -1.63 -10.48
C PHE A 151 7.34 -2.69 -11.57
N SER A 152 7.44 -2.30 -12.84
CA SER A 152 7.69 -3.21 -13.95
C SER A 152 9.02 -3.99 -13.82
N MET A 153 9.98 -3.50 -13.05
CA MET A 153 11.25 -4.19 -12.80
C MET A 153 11.21 -5.05 -11.55
N TRP A 154 10.46 -4.65 -10.50
CA TRP A 154 10.59 -5.23 -9.16
C TRP A 154 9.39 -6.05 -8.70
N ALA A 155 8.23 -5.91 -9.35
CA ALA A 155 7.05 -6.75 -9.11
C ALA A 155 7.34 -8.23 -9.43
N ASN A 156 6.41 -9.12 -9.07
CA ASN A 156 6.44 -10.48 -9.56
C ASN A 156 6.45 -10.50 -11.10
N GLU A 157 7.01 -11.54 -11.70
CA GLU A 157 7.19 -11.58 -13.16
C GLU A 157 5.85 -11.48 -13.90
N GLU A 158 4.82 -12.14 -13.39
CA GLU A 158 3.46 -12.10 -13.92
C GLU A 158 2.78 -10.72 -13.78
N ASP A 159 3.17 -9.91 -12.81
CA ASP A 159 2.58 -8.60 -12.51
C ASP A 159 3.22 -7.44 -13.32
N ARG A 160 4.40 -7.67 -13.89
CA ARG A 160 5.19 -6.62 -14.60
C ARG A 160 4.53 -6.00 -15.84
N PRO A 161 3.65 -6.69 -16.57
CA PRO A 161 2.96 -6.10 -17.72
C PRO A 161 1.91 -5.05 -17.36
N PHE A 162 1.48 -4.97 -16.08
CA PHE A 162 0.49 -4.03 -15.55
C PHE A 162 1.09 -2.68 -15.04
#